data_b1349a5cc7a5e98792a4787ccf2cb86d
#
_entry.id   b1349a5cc7a5e98792a4787ccf2cb86d
#
_cell.length_a   1.000
_cell.length_b   1.000
_cell.length_c   1.000
_cell.angle_alpha   90.00
_cell.angle_beta   90.00
_cell.angle_gamma   90.00
#
_symmetry.space_group_name_H-M   'P 1'
#
loop_
_entity.id
_entity.type
_entity.pdbx_description
1 polymer ?
#
loop_
_entity_poly.entity_id
_entity_poly.type
_entity_poly.pdbx_seq_one_letter_code
_entity_poly.pdbx_strand_id
1 'polypeptide(L)'
;MRQLKLICLLALSLALASCEKVSLDELLSKEPPTTEPSSTGNASLSIHIGGIADANYADAAAKGTRAIEPIGKVCTKLTISVYNVEGQRVYSVNKKSTDADFANATTKLAEGKYHLVIVAHSNEKNATTTDINKISFEGKLSDTFHYYKEIELVAGGNNIDVVMERVTAMFRLEIADQIPENVKQLKFYYTGGSSTLEGVTGYGCVNSKQTELRNIKTGTKIYEVYTFPHPDGKTLKMTITALGASGETVCTKTFEDVAVSKNMITCYKGNLFTNIAPPAASDNYNFSISVNTDWKGENVIEF
;
A
#
# COMPACT_ATOMS: atom_id res chain seq x y z
N MET A 1 -37.71 69.72 15.82
CA MET A 1 -37.73 68.24 16.02
C MET A 1 -37.49 67.55 14.73
N ARG A 2 -36.35 67.76 14.16
CA ARG A 2 -35.92 67.25 12.88
C ARG A 2 -34.37 67.22 12.89
N GLN A 3 -33.73 66.32 13.54
CA GLN A 3 -32.24 66.13 13.43
C GLN A 3 -31.75 64.88 14.18
N LEU A 4 -32.60 63.88 14.44
CA LEU A 4 -32.13 62.71 15.21
C LEU A 4 -32.42 61.37 14.51
N LYS A 5 -32.46 61.37 13.18
CA LYS A 5 -32.68 60.14 12.38
C LYS A 5 -31.61 59.85 11.35
N LEU A 6 -30.42 60.45 11.42
CA LEU A 6 -29.39 60.31 10.40
C LEU A 6 -28.06 59.78 10.90
N ILE A 7 -27.98 59.17 12.06
CA ILE A 7 -26.72 58.61 12.63
C ILE A 7 -26.75 57.08 12.83
N CYS A 8 -27.84 56.42 12.51
CA CYS A 8 -27.90 54.96 12.65
C CYS A 8 -27.74 54.16 11.34
N LEU A 9 -27.28 54.77 10.25
CA LEU A 9 -27.17 54.07 8.94
C LEU A 9 -25.73 53.97 8.39
N LEU A 10 -24.71 54.14 9.22
CA LEU A 10 -23.31 54.08 8.75
C LEU A 10 -22.40 53.16 9.56
N ALA A 11 -22.96 52.13 10.17
CA ALA A 11 -22.13 51.12 10.91
C ALA A 11 -22.50 49.69 10.58
N LEU A 12 -22.95 49.41 9.34
CA LEU A 12 -23.24 48.05 8.89
C LEU A 12 -22.62 47.77 7.51
N SER A 13 -21.37 48.15 7.33
CA SER A 13 -20.57 47.74 6.17
C SER A 13 -19.16 47.51 6.65
N LEU A 14 -18.72 46.31 6.61
CA LEU A 14 -17.41 45.67 6.63
C LEU A 14 -17.29 44.53 7.66
N ALA A 15 -17.96 43.47 7.38
CA ALA A 15 -17.49 42.13 7.80
C ALA A 15 -17.82 41.12 6.69
N LEU A 16 -17.33 41.40 5.48
CA LEU A 16 -17.11 40.32 4.54
C LEU A 16 -15.76 39.69 4.93
N ALA A 17 -15.80 38.84 5.93
CA ALA A 17 -14.74 37.87 6.14
C ALA A 17 -14.66 37.03 4.89
N SER A 18 -13.62 37.28 4.11
CA SER A 18 -13.17 36.39 3.03
C SER A 18 -12.96 35.01 3.63
N CYS A 19 -13.93 34.12 3.45
CA CYS A 19 -13.66 32.70 3.53
C CYS A 19 -12.76 32.37 2.32
N GLU A 20 -11.46 32.43 2.49
CA GLU A 20 -10.55 31.72 1.62
C GLU A 20 -10.97 30.26 1.62
N LYS A 21 -11.56 29.81 0.54
CA LYS A 21 -11.74 28.39 0.25
C LYS A 21 -10.33 27.81 0.09
N VAL A 22 -9.77 27.28 1.14
CA VAL A 22 -8.62 26.40 1.04
C VAL A 22 -9.05 25.29 0.10
N SER A 23 -8.41 25.22 -1.07
CA SER A 23 -8.75 24.20 -2.07
C SER A 23 -8.42 22.83 -1.48
N LEU A 24 -9.27 21.84 -1.76
CA LEU A 24 -9.06 20.46 -1.31
C LEU A 24 -7.69 19.94 -1.79
N ASP A 25 -7.21 20.42 -2.93
CA ASP A 25 -5.89 20.10 -3.50
C ASP A 25 -4.72 20.62 -2.63
N GLU A 26 -4.89 21.74 -1.94
CA GLU A 26 -3.86 22.32 -1.07
C GLU A 26 -3.77 21.57 0.27
N LEU A 27 -4.89 20.99 0.75
CA LEU A 27 -4.90 20.08 1.91
C LEU A 27 -4.35 18.70 1.58
N LEU A 28 -4.52 18.24 0.34
CA LEU A 28 -4.04 16.94 -0.14
C LEU A 28 -2.56 16.97 -0.57
N SER A 29 -2.01 18.13 -0.86
CA SER A 29 -0.61 18.28 -1.32
C SER A 29 0.42 18.39 -0.20
N LYS A 30 0.00 18.55 1.06
CA LYS A 30 0.94 18.56 2.19
C LYS A 30 1.40 17.13 2.47
N GLU A 31 2.65 16.82 2.19
CA GLU A 31 3.30 15.64 2.75
C GLU A 31 3.06 15.62 4.27
N PRO A 32 2.73 14.46 4.87
CA PRO A 32 2.58 14.39 6.31
C PRO A 32 3.86 14.91 6.98
N PRO A 33 3.75 15.81 7.98
CA PRO A 33 4.90 16.46 8.56
C PRO A 33 5.89 15.41 9.10
N THR A 34 7.13 15.50 8.66
CA THR A 34 8.23 14.80 9.31
C THR A 34 8.32 15.39 10.71
N THR A 35 8.01 14.60 11.73
CA THR A 35 8.22 15.05 13.11
C THR A 35 9.71 15.08 13.34
N GLU A 36 10.28 16.28 13.46
CA GLU A 36 11.67 16.45 13.87
C GLU A 36 11.93 15.65 15.18
N PRO A 37 13.05 14.95 15.29
CA PRO A 37 13.34 14.14 16.46
C PRO A 37 13.33 15.04 17.71
N SER A 38 12.48 14.72 18.68
CA SER A 38 12.51 15.34 19.99
C SER A 38 13.85 14.98 20.65
N SER A 39 14.78 15.93 20.74
CA SER A 39 16.11 15.72 21.28
C SER A 39 16.19 15.62 22.82
N THR A 40 15.04 15.42 23.48
CA THR A 40 14.93 15.54 24.96
C THR A 40 15.08 14.21 25.71
N GLY A 41 15.31 13.09 25.03
CA GLY A 41 15.48 11.78 25.66
C GLY A 41 16.93 11.41 25.93
N ASN A 42 17.17 10.56 26.94
CA ASN A 42 18.49 10.00 27.30
C ASN A 42 18.73 8.60 26.71
N ALA A 43 17.73 7.99 26.05
CA ALA A 43 17.86 6.75 25.31
C ALA A 43 18.09 7.04 23.83
N SER A 44 19.24 6.62 23.28
CA SER A 44 19.53 6.69 21.85
C SER A 44 19.01 5.43 21.17
N LEU A 45 18.16 5.57 20.16
CA LEU A 45 17.65 4.47 19.34
C LEU A 45 18.29 4.52 17.96
N SER A 46 18.99 3.46 17.59
CA SER A 46 19.55 3.24 16.25
C SER A 46 18.83 2.06 15.59
N ILE A 47 18.34 2.26 14.39
CA ILE A 47 17.61 1.27 13.60
C ILE A 47 18.41 1.01 12.34
N HIS A 48 18.71 -0.25 12.06
CA HIS A 48 19.32 -0.70 10.82
C HIS A 48 18.42 -1.72 10.12
N ILE A 49 18.06 -1.44 8.87
CA ILE A 49 17.23 -2.32 8.05
C ILE A 49 18.16 -3.13 7.16
N GLY A 50 18.45 -4.37 7.54
CA GLY A 50 19.32 -5.29 6.81
C GLY A 50 18.75 -5.68 5.45
N GLY A 51 17.42 -5.71 5.31
CA GLY A 51 16.76 -6.02 4.05
C GLY A 51 15.35 -6.58 4.21
N ILE A 52 14.88 -7.22 3.15
CA ILE A 52 13.57 -7.84 3.04
C ILE A 52 13.76 -9.35 2.97
N ALA A 53 13.08 -10.09 3.84
CA ALA A 53 12.99 -11.53 3.73
C ALA A 53 12.10 -11.89 2.54
N ASP A 54 12.54 -12.87 1.75
CA ASP A 54 11.77 -13.42 0.64
C ASP A 54 11.53 -12.40 -0.52
N ALA A 55 12.42 -11.42 -0.71
CA ALA A 55 12.30 -10.48 -1.82
C ALA A 55 12.70 -11.10 -3.17
N ASN A 56 13.64 -12.05 -3.17
CA ASN A 56 14.09 -12.77 -4.37
C ASN A 56 14.39 -14.25 -4.05
N TYR A 57 13.71 -15.16 -4.73
CA TYR A 57 13.87 -16.61 -4.53
C TYR A 57 14.48 -17.35 -5.71
N ALA A 58 15.07 -16.67 -6.68
CA ALA A 58 15.61 -17.31 -7.88
C ALA A 58 16.60 -18.49 -7.61
N ASP A 59 17.20 -18.54 -6.41
CA ASP A 59 18.19 -19.54 -6.03
C ASP A 59 17.87 -20.38 -4.78
N ALA A 60 16.72 -20.22 -4.15
CA ALA A 60 16.38 -20.89 -2.90
C ALA A 60 15.94 -22.36 -3.05
N ALA A 61 15.86 -22.89 -4.27
CA ALA A 61 15.68 -24.34 -4.49
C ALA A 61 16.90 -25.15 -4.04
N ALA A 62 18.02 -24.49 -3.73
CA ALA A 62 19.23 -25.10 -3.21
C ALA A 62 19.50 -24.60 -1.79
N LYS A 63 18.99 -25.32 -0.79
CA LYS A 63 19.38 -25.24 0.63
C LYS A 63 18.95 -24.01 1.43
N GLY A 64 17.74 -24.03 1.97
CA GLY A 64 17.48 -23.69 3.38
C GLY A 64 17.81 -22.31 3.95
N THR A 65 18.38 -21.37 3.21
CA THR A 65 18.68 -20.00 3.66
C THR A 65 17.82 -19.00 2.90
N ARG A 66 16.96 -18.29 3.64
CA ARG A 66 16.20 -17.17 3.10
C ARG A 66 17.16 -16.11 2.58
N ALA A 67 17.07 -15.79 1.29
CA ALA A 67 17.81 -14.69 0.72
C ALA A 67 17.26 -13.36 1.29
N ILE A 68 18.14 -12.47 1.74
CA ILE A 68 17.79 -11.12 2.19
C ILE A 68 18.25 -10.15 1.12
N GLU A 69 17.30 -9.45 0.49
CA GLU A 69 17.60 -8.40 -0.47
C GLU A 69 17.69 -7.03 0.19
N PRO A 70 18.69 -6.21 -0.17
CA PRO A 70 18.78 -4.84 0.31
C PRO A 70 17.51 -4.05 -0.04
N ILE A 71 16.93 -3.39 0.96
CA ILE A 71 15.65 -2.67 0.82
C ILE A 71 15.64 -1.65 -0.33
N GLY A 72 16.73 -0.97 -0.59
CA GLY A 72 16.85 0.03 -1.66
C GLY A 72 16.78 -0.52 -3.08
N LYS A 73 16.92 -1.84 -3.27
CA LYS A 73 16.69 -2.49 -4.57
C LYS A 73 15.22 -2.76 -4.86
N VAL A 74 14.40 -2.84 -3.81
CA VAL A 74 13.00 -3.29 -3.90
C VAL A 74 12.02 -2.13 -3.68
N CYS A 75 12.35 -1.22 -2.78
CA CYS A 75 11.47 -0.12 -2.41
C CYS A 75 12.14 1.24 -2.63
N THR A 76 11.32 2.23 -2.99
CA THR A 76 11.79 3.62 -3.18
C THR A 76 11.48 4.52 -2.00
N LYS A 77 10.63 4.09 -1.07
CA LYS A 77 10.21 4.85 0.11
C LYS A 77 10.20 3.98 1.36
N LEU A 78 10.54 4.62 2.46
CA LEU A 78 10.58 4.02 3.78
C LEU A 78 10.03 5.02 4.78
N THR A 79 9.09 4.58 5.62
CA THR A 79 8.57 5.33 6.76
C THR A 79 8.86 4.54 8.03
N ILE A 80 9.57 5.15 8.98
CA ILE A 80 9.86 4.59 10.29
C ILE A 80 9.09 5.42 11.31
N SER A 81 8.28 4.78 12.15
CA SER A 81 7.46 5.45 13.16
C SER A 81 7.57 4.74 14.50
N VAL A 82 7.66 5.53 15.57
CA VAL A 82 7.65 5.05 16.96
C VAL A 82 6.44 5.64 17.65
N TYR A 83 5.73 4.80 18.39
CA TYR A 83 4.55 5.19 19.16
C TYR A 83 4.77 4.82 20.62
N ASN A 84 4.23 5.64 21.53
CA ASN A 84 4.18 5.29 22.95
C ASN A 84 3.11 4.20 23.20
N VAL A 85 3.01 3.72 24.42
CA VAL A 85 2.07 2.66 24.82
C VAL A 85 0.60 3.05 24.67
N GLU A 86 0.31 4.35 24.61
CA GLU A 86 -1.02 4.89 24.34
C GLU A 86 -1.33 5.00 22.84
N GLY A 87 -0.40 4.57 21.97
CA GLY A 87 -0.56 4.62 20.50
C GLY A 87 -0.33 6.00 19.88
N GLN A 88 0.19 6.98 20.64
CA GLN A 88 0.54 8.29 20.11
C GLN A 88 1.92 8.22 19.42
N ARG A 89 2.02 8.73 18.20
CA ARG A 89 3.28 8.76 17.45
C ARG A 89 4.23 9.80 18.05
N VAL A 90 5.35 9.34 18.59
CA VAL A 90 6.39 10.19 19.23
C VAL A 90 7.58 10.47 18.32
N TYR A 91 7.75 9.67 17.26
CA TYR A 91 8.78 9.87 16.25
C TYR A 91 8.31 9.36 14.90
N SER A 92 8.68 10.03 13.82
CA SER A 92 8.50 9.53 12.46
C SER A 92 9.53 10.15 11.53
N VAL A 93 10.08 9.35 10.64
CA VAL A 93 10.96 9.79 9.55
C VAL A 93 10.59 9.09 8.26
N ASN A 94 10.55 9.86 7.17
CA ASN A 94 10.38 9.38 5.82
C ASN A 94 11.73 9.43 5.10
N LYS A 95 12.06 8.35 4.38
CA LYS A 95 13.29 8.25 3.59
C LYS A 95 12.97 7.81 2.16
N LYS A 96 13.85 8.19 1.25
CA LYS A 96 13.80 7.83 -0.17
C LYS A 96 15.03 6.98 -0.51
N SER A 97 14.92 6.07 -1.47
CA SER A 97 16.03 5.20 -1.89
C SER A 97 17.24 5.96 -2.43
N THR A 98 17.09 7.26 -2.72
CA THR A 98 18.18 8.18 -3.07
C THR A 98 18.95 8.71 -1.87
N ASP A 99 18.46 8.55 -0.65
CA ASP A 99 19.11 9.01 0.56
C ASP A 99 20.26 8.07 0.91
N ALA A 100 21.42 8.62 1.23
CA ALA A 100 22.62 7.83 1.55
C ALA A 100 22.43 6.92 2.77
N ASP A 101 21.53 7.30 3.67
CA ASP A 101 21.17 6.58 4.90
C ASP A 101 19.78 5.92 4.82
N PHE A 102 19.30 5.57 3.63
CA PHE A 102 17.96 5.03 3.40
C PHE A 102 17.59 3.88 4.35
N ALA A 103 18.53 2.97 4.59
CA ALA A 103 18.31 1.79 5.45
C ALA A 103 18.57 2.07 6.94
N ASN A 104 18.85 3.30 7.34
CA ASN A 104 19.26 3.61 8.71
C ASN A 104 18.46 4.79 9.26
N ALA A 105 18.16 4.75 10.56
CA ALA A 105 17.60 5.88 11.29
C ALA A 105 18.15 5.93 12.72
N THR A 106 18.34 7.13 13.24
CA THR A 106 18.72 7.37 14.62
C THR A 106 17.84 8.45 15.23
N THR A 107 17.46 8.28 16.50
CA THR A 107 16.71 9.28 17.25
C THR A 107 17.03 9.17 18.74
N LYS A 108 16.58 10.16 19.52
CA LYS A 108 16.63 10.12 20.99
C LYS A 108 15.23 10.22 21.54
N LEU A 109 14.89 9.33 22.46
CA LEU A 109 13.59 9.25 23.12
C LEU A 109 13.81 9.13 24.64
N ALA A 110 12.76 9.31 25.42
CA ALA A 110 12.78 8.95 26.83
C ALA A 110 12.93 7.42 26.99
N GLU A 111 13.43 6.98 28.15
CA GLU A 111 13.37 5.57 28.50
C GLU A 111 11.92 5.11 28.61
N GLY A 112 11.63 3.86 28.24
CA GLY A 112 10.28 3.29 28.33
C GLY A 112 9.95 2.33 27.21
N LYS A 113 8.68 1.92 27.18
CA LYS A 113 8.15 0.97 26.19
C LYS A 113 7.50 1.70 25.03
N TYR A 114 7.71 1.18 23.83
CA TYR A 114 7.25 1.76 22.59
C TYR A 114 6.85 0.67 21.58
N HIS A 115 6.09 1.09 20.59
CA HIS A 115 5.80 0.30 19.39
C HIS A 115 6.59 0.88 18.22
N LEU A 116 7.45 0.08 17.62
CA LEU A 116 8.18 0.41 16.41
C LEU A 116 7.45 -0.17 15.21
N VAL A 117 7.08 0.68 14.25
CA VAL A 117 6.47 0.30 12.98
C VAL A 117 7.32 0.82 11.84
N ILE A 118 7.63 -0.03 10.88
CA ILE A 118 8.38 0.34 9.68
C ILE A 118 7.60 -0.14 8.47
N VAL A 119 7.42 0.75 7.48
CA VAL A 119 6.73 0.44 6.22
C VAL A 119 7.60 0.86 5.05
N ALA A 120 7.84 -0.07 4.12
CA ALA A 120 8.58 0.18 2.89
C ALA A 120 7.73 -0.14 1.67
N HIS A 121 7.75 0.72 0.65
CA HIS A 121 6.94 0.60 -0.55
C HIS A 121 7.51 1.45 -1.70
N SER A 122 6.86 1.40 -2.87
CA SER A 122 7.23 2.21 -4.05
C SER A 122 6.10 3.08 -4.57
N ASN A 123 5.12 3.44 -3.71
CA ASN A 123 4.06 4.39 -4.06
C ASN A 123 4.64 5.78 -4.33
N GLU A 124 3.88 6.63 -4.99
CA GLU A 124 4.28 8.00 -5.32
C GLU A 124 4.50 8.86 -4.07
N LYS A 125 3.60 8.76 -3.08
CA LYS A 125 3.66 9.49 -1.81
C LYS A 125 4.13 8.59 -0.67
N ASN A 126 4.58 9.19 0.42
CA ASN A 126 4.91 8.47 1.65
C ASN A 126 3.66 7.86 2.30
N ALA A 127 3.84 6.81 3.08
CA ALA A 127 2.77 6.27 3.90
C ALA A 127 2.39 7.26 5.03
N THR A 128 1.09 7.40 5.30
CA THR A 128 0.59 8.17 6.43
C THR A 128 0.48 7.25 7.65
N THR A 129 1.33 7.51 8.65
CA THR A 129 1.49 6.67 9.85
C THR A 129 1.09 7.41 11.13
N THR A 130 0.15 8.35 11.06
CA THR A 130 -0.30 9.11 12.24
C THR A 130 -1.05 8.25 13.25
N ASP A 131 -1.74 7.21 12.79
CA ASP A 131 -2.46 6.23 13.59
C ASP A 131 -1.88 4.85 13.34
N ILE A 132 -1.38 4.20 14.39
CA ILE A 132 -0.80 2.86 14.33
C ILE A 132 -1.81 1.81 13.84
N ASN A 133 -3.10 2.00 14.13
CA ASN A 133 -4.16 1.09 13.74
C ASN A 133 -4.64 1.31 12.30
N LYS A 134 -4.19 2.41 11.65
CA LYS A 134 -4.69 2.82 10.35
C LYS A 134 -3.64 3.54 9.51
N ILE A 135 -2.69 2.79 9.00
CA ILE A 135 -1.67 3.30 8.07
C ILE A 135 -2.27 3.36 6.67
N SER A 136 -2.29 4.53 6.06
CA SER A 136 -2.88 4.75 4.74
C SER A 136 -1.85 5.10 3.68
N PHE A 137 -2.22 4.84 2.43
CA PHE A 137 -1.39 5.05 1.25
C PHE A 137 -2.18 5.84 0.22
N GLU A 138 -1.57 6.86 -0.34
CA GLU A 138 -2.19 7.64 -1.41
C GLU A 138 -2.00 6.94 -2.76
N GLY A 139 -3.07 6.90 -3.55
CA GLY A 139 -3.08 6.31 -4.88
C GLY A 139 -3.12 4.79 -4.89
N LYS A 140 -2.49 4.20 -5.91
CA LYS A 140 -2.41 2.75 -6.09
C LYS A 140 -1.46 2.14 -5.07
N LEU A 141 -1.82 0.99 -4.52
CA LEU A 141 -0.87 0.21 -3.75
C LEU A 141 0.24 -0.32 -4.65
N SER A 142 1.46 -0.32 -4.15
CA SER A 142 2.58 -1.07 -4.69
C SER A 142 2.90 -2.24 -3.78
N ASP A 143 3.84 -3.05 -4.17
CA ASP A 143 4.43 -4.04 -3.29
C ASP A 143 4.90 -3.36 -2.00
N THR A 144 4.46 -3.88 -0.84
CA THR A 144 4.63 -3.23 0.46
C THR A 144 5.15 -4.22 1.48
N PHE A 145 6.13 -3.77 2.25
CA PHE A 145 6.81 -4.53 3.29
C PHE A 145 6.64 -3.82 4.63
N HIS A 146 6.63 -4.61 5.68
CA HIS A 146 6.27 -4.16 7.01
C HIS A 146 7.15 -4.83 8.07
N TYR A 147 7.35 -4.11 9.16
CA TYR A 147 7.94 -4.63 10.39
C TYR A 147 7.24 -4.00 11.58
N TYR A 148 6.95 -4.81 12.58
CA TYR A 148 6.43 -4.37 13.87
C TYR A 148 7.19 -5.03 15.00
N LYS A 149 7.49 -4.25 16.05
CA LYS A 149 8.05 -4.77 17.30
C LYS A 149 7.70 -3.87 18.48
N GLU A 150 7.33 -4.47 19.59
CA GLU A 150 7.37 -3.80 20.89
C GLU A 150 8.84 -3.71 21.34
N ILE A 151 9.27 -2.52 21.72
CA ILE A 151 10.65 -2.24 22.14
C ILE A 151 10.64 -1.57 23.51
N GLU A 152 11.68 -1.84 24.31
CA GLU A 152 11.94 -1.15 25.56
C GLU A 152 13.26 -0.43 25.45
N LEU A 153 13.25 0.89 25.59
CA LEU A 153 14.41 1.74 25.52
C LEU A 153 14.95 2.01 26.91
N VAL A 154 16.25 1.77 27.08
CA VAL A 154 16.99 2.07 28.29
C VAL A 154 17.98 3.20 28.05
N ALA A 155 18.46 3.84 29.11
CA ALA A 155 19.49 4.89 29.00
C ALA A 155 20.69 4.41 28.18
N GLY A 156 21.22 5.28 27.34
CA GLY A 156 22.35 4.96 26.45
C GLY A 156 21.90 4.47 25.07
N GLY A 157 22.64 3.53 24.49
CA GLY A 157 22.46 3.07 23.12
C GLY A 157 21.55 1.84 23.03
N ASN A 158 20.53 1.92 22.19
CA ASN A 158 19.63 0.81 21.84
C ASN A 158 19.72 0.59 20.32
N ASN A 159 20.14 -0.60 19.89
CA ASN A 159 20.30 -0.95 18.47
C ASN A 159 19.28 -2.00 18.08
N ILE A 160 18.61 -1.80 16.95
CA ILE A 160 17.62 -2.71 16.40
C ILE A 160 17.96 -3.04 14.94
N ASP A 161 18.24 -4.31 14.69
CA ASP A 161 18.37 -4.84 13.34
C ASP A 161 17.02 -5.37 12.87
N VAL A 162 16.62 -4.98 11.66
CA VAL A 162 15.31 -5.23 11.09
C VAL A 162 15.41 -6.03 9.81
N VAL A 163 14.62 -7.07 9.71
CA VAL A 163 14.30 -7.75 8.46
C VAL A 163 12.80 -7.60 8.23
N MET A 164 12.42 -7.02 7.10
CA MET A 164 11.01 -6.73 6.78
C MET A 164 10.36 -7.90 6.06
N GLU A 165 9.03 -8.02 6.20
CA GLU A 165 8.22 -9.03 5.53
C GLU A 165 7.21 -8.39 4.59
N ARG A 166 6.93 -9.05 3.45
CA ARG A 166 5.90 -8.61 2.51
C ARG A 166 4.51 -8.82 3.10
N VAL A 167 3.70 -7.78 3.10
CA VAL A 167 2.32 -7.79 3.66
C VAL A 167 1.22 -7.66 2.62
N THR A 168 1.57 -7.34 1.38
CA THR A 168 0.63 -7.33 0.26
C THR A 168 0.34 -8.73 -0.27
N ALA A 169 -0.88 -8.89 -0.80
CA ALA A 169 -1.24 -9.91 -1.76
C ALA A 169 -1.26 -9.31 -3.15
N MET A 170 -0.99 -10.10 -4.18
CA MET A 170 -1.05 -9.69 -5.58
C MET A 170 -2.15 -10.48 -6.29
N PHE A 171 -3.05 -9.77 -6.96
CA PHE A 171 -3.88 -10.34 -8.01
C PHE A 171 -3.20 -10.12 -9.35
N ARG A 172 -3.01 -11.20 -10.11
CA ARG A 172 -2.42 -11.20 -11.45
C ARG A 172 -3.44 -11.67 -12.46
N LEU A 173 -3.63 -10.90 -13.52
CA LEU A 173 -4.37 -11.30 -14.70
C LEU A 173 -3.36 -11.64 -15.81
N GLU A 174 -3.41 -12.85 -16.35
CA GLU A 174 -2.66 -13.25 -17.54
C GLU A 174 -3.63 -13.53 -18.69
N ILE A 175 -3.64 -12.65 -19.70
CA ILE A 175 -4.54 -12.72 -20.85
C ILE A 175 -3.94 -13.68 -21.88
N ALA A 176 -4.62 -14.80 -22.13
CA ALA A 176 -4.15 -15.83 -23.07
C ALA A 176 -4.42 -15.44 -24.53
N ASP A 177 -5.56 -14.83 -24.81
CA ASP A 177 -6.00 -14.43 -26.15
C ASP A 177 -5.34 -13.11 -26.61
N GLN A 178 -5.65 -12.72 -27.84
CA GLN A 178 -5.17 -11.45 -28.41
C GLN A 178 -6.01 -10.29 -27.88
N ILE A 179 -5.34 -9.26 -27.37
CA ILE A 179 -6.00 -8.03 -26.96
C ILE A 179 -6.41 -7.25 -28.23
N PRO A 180 -7.70 -6.95 -28.42
CA PRO A 180 -8.17 -6.21 -29.58
C PRO A 180 -7.55 -4.80 -29.66
N GLU A 181 -7.26 -4.31 -30.87
CA GLU A 181 -6.61 -3.02 -31.10
C GLU A 181 -7.40 -1.82 -30.57
N ASN A 182 -8.73 -1.92 -30.50
CA ASN A 182 -9.58 -0.88 -29.96
C ASN A 182 -9.55 -0.81 -28.43
N VAL A 183 -9.00 -1.79 -27.72
CA VAL A 183 -8.81 -1.74 -26.27
C VAL A 183 -7.60 -0.89 -25.92
N LYS A 184 -7.79 0.09 -25.04
CA LYS A 184 -6.74 1.01 -24.60
C LYS A 184 -6.38 0.88 -23.13
N GLN A 185 -7.34 0.47 -22.30
CA GLN A 185 -7.17 0.33 -20.86
C GLN A 185 -7.90 -0.88 -20.30
N LEU A 186 -7.40 -1.42 -19.20
CA LEU A 186 -8.11 -2.33 -18.31
C LEU A 186 -8.43 -1.59 -17.01
N LYS A 187 -9.69 -1.61 -16.62
CA LYS A 187 -10.17 -1.14 -15.33
C LYS A 187 -10.36 -2.34 -14.40
N PHE A 188 -9.62 -2.36 -13.32
CA PHE A 188 -9.77 -3.30 -12.22
C PHE A 188 -10.62 -2.64 -11.13
N TYR A 189 -11.79 -3.19 -10.86
CA TYR A 189 -12.62 -2.79 -9.73
C TYR A 189 -12.75 -3.96 -8.78
N TYR A 190 -12.40 -3.76 -7.52
CA TYR A 190 -12.47 -4.83 -6.54
C TYR A 190 -12.90 -4.36 -5.16
N THR A 191 -13.52 -5.30 -4.42
CA THR A 191 -13.98 -5.16 -3.05
C THR A 191 -13.50 -6.36 -2.24
N GLY A 192 -13.55 -6.27 -0.91
CA GLY A 192 -13.13 -7.36 -0.01
C GLY A 192 -11.67 -7.32 0.42
N GLY A 193 -10.85 -6.45 -0.19
CA GLY A 193 -9.50 -6.16 0.26
C GLY A 193 -9.40 -4.84 1.01
N SER A 194 -8.19 -4.44 1.36
CA SER A 194 -7.91 -3.18 2.03
C SER A 194 -6.77 -2.41 1.34
N SER A 195 -6.92 -1.09 1.26
CA SER A 195 -5.84 -0.15 0.93
C SER A 195 -5.17 0.46 2.15
N THR A 196 -5.58 0.03 3.35
CA THR A 196 -5.12 0.56 4.63
C THR A 196 -4.62 -0.58 5.48
N LEU A 197 -3.46 -0.40 6.10
CA LEU A 197 -2.72 -1.40 6.86
C LEU A 197 -2.85 -1.14 8.36
N GLU A 198 -3.09 -2.15 9.17
CA GLU A 198 -2.90 -2.10 10.60
C GLU A 198 -1.42 -2.29 10.94
N GLY A 199 -0.83 -1.34 11.66
CA GLY A 199 0.60 -1.29 11.91
C GLY A 199 1.11 -2.38 12.87
N VAL A 200 0.24 -2.97 13.71
CA VAL A 200 0.61 -4.04 14.64
C VAL A 200 0.64 -5.39 13.93
N THR A 201 -0.42 -5.73 13.24
CA THR A 201 -0.59 -7.06 12.62
C THR A 201 -0.09 -7.15 11.19
N GLY A 202 0.06 -5.99 10.51
CA GLY A 202 0.39 -5.94 9.09
C GLY A 202 -0.71 -6.55 8.20
N TYR A 203 -1.97 -6.53 8.64
CA TYR A 203 -3.13 -6.91 7.84
C TYR A 203 -3.94 -5.69 7.40
N GLY A 204 -4.80 -5.87 6.42
CA GLY A 204 -5.77 -4.87 6.03
C GLY A 204 -6.80 -4.63 7.12
N CYS A 205 -7.11 -3.35 7.42
CA CYS A 205 -8.00 -2.96 8.53
C CYS A 205 -9.28 -2.26 8.09
N VAL A 206 -9.48 -1.96 6.81
CA VAL A 206 -10.70 -1.35 6.26
C VAL A 206 -11.17 -2.09 5.01
N ASN A 207 -12.47 -2.30 4.88
CA ASN A 207 -13.03 -2.80 3.62
C ASN A 207 -12.98 -1.68 2.58
N SER A 208 -12.13 -1.82 1.58
CA SER A 208 -11.94 -0.84 0.51
C SER A 208 -12.66 -1.24 -0.77
N LYS A 209 -13.19 -0.24 -1.46
CA LYS A 209 -13.60 -0.35 -2.86
C LYS A 209 -12.49 0.30 -3.68
N GLN A 210 -11.78 -0.48 -4.46
CA GLN A 210 -10.64 -0.02 -5.23
C GLN A 210 -10.96 0.02 -6.72
N THR A 211 -10.47 1.05 -7.39
CA THR A 211 -10.51 1.15 -8.85
C THR A 211 -9.13 1.49 -9.36
N GLU A 212 -8.58 0.65 -10.21
CA GLU A 212 -7.28 0.87 -10.82
C GLU A 212 -7.34 0.75 -12.33
N LEU A 213 -6.67 1.67 -13.03
CA LEU A 213 -6.54 1.66 -14.48
C LEU A 213 -5.14 1.20 -14.88
N ARG A 214 -5.07 0.35 -15.88
CA ARG A 214 -3.83 -0.10 -16.52
C ARG A 214 -3.93 0.19 -18.01
N ASN A 215 -3.02 0.97 -18.55
CA ASN A 215 -2.92 1.19 -19.99
C ASN A 215 -2.45 -0.09 -20.68
N ILE A 216 -3.03 -0.40 -21.82
CA ILE A 216 -2.54 -1.47 -22.68
C ILE A 216 -1.18 -1.07 -23.24
N LYS A 217 -0.22 -1.96 -23.10
CA LYS A 217 1.12 -1.83 -23.68
C LYS A 217 1.35 -2.98 -24.65
N THR A 218 1.89 -2.66 -25.82
CA THR A 218 2.20 -3.67 -26.85
C THR A 218 3.08 -4.77 -26.26
N GLY A 219 2.71 -6.02 -26.48
CA GLY A 219 3.44 -7.17 -26.00
C GLY A 219 3.20 -7.54 -24.53
N THR A 220 2.45 -6.73 -23.77
CA THR A 220 2.13 -7.02 -22.37
C THR A 220 0.78 -7.72 -22.29
N LYS A 221 0.77 -8.90 -21.67
CA LYS A 221 -0.44 -9.68 -21.39
C LYS A 221 -0.66 -9.93 -19.89
N ILE A 222 0.26 -9.46 -19.05
CA ILE A 222 0.21 -9.62 -17.59
C ILE A 222 -0.06 -8.27 -16.95
N TYR A 223 -1.07 -8.23 -16.07
CA TYR A 223 -1.52 -7.04 -15.35
C TYR A 223 -1.71 -7.38 -13.88
N GLU A 224 -1.21 -6.53 -13.00
CA GLU A 224 -1.14 -6.79 -11.57
C GLU A 224 -1.75 -5.64 -10.75
N VAL A 225 -2.42 -6.02 -9.66
CA VAL A 225 -2.90 -5.10 -8.63
C VAL A 225 -2.61 -5.68 -7.25
N TYR A 226 -2.41 -4.80 -6.27
CA TYR A 226 -2.05 -5.16 -4.91
C TYR A 226 -3.17 -4.82 -3.93
N THR A 227 -3.27 -5.61 -2.87
CA THR A 227 -4.17 -5.34 -1.74
C THR A 227 -3.54 -5.83 -0.44
N PHE A 228 -3.96 -5.26 0.69
CA PHE A 228 -3.71 -5.89 1.99
C PHE A 228 -4.83 -6.88 2.27
N PRO A 229 -4.52 -8.17 2.47
CA PRO A 229 -5.53 -9.15 2.86
C PRO A 229 -6.01 -8.90 4.28
N HIS A 230 -7.26 -9.27 4.57
CA HIS A 230 -7.81 -9.25 5.92
C HIS A 230 -7.38 -10.48 6.73
N PRO A 231 -7.29 -10.37 8.08
CA PRO A 231 -6.85 -11.49 8.93
C PRO A 231 -7.85 -12.65 8.94
N ASP A 232 -9.12 -12.39 8.62
CA ASP A 232 -10.22 -13.37 8.59
C ASP A 232 -10.31 -14.16 7.27
N GLY A 233 -9.34 -13.99 6.36
CA GLY A 233 -9.30 -14.72 5.10
C GLY A 233 -10.38 -14.31 4.09
N LYS A 234 -10.89 -13.08 4.17
CA LYS A 234 -11.85 -12.56 3.18
C LYS A 234 -11.28 -12.63 1.77
N THR A 235 -12.17 -12.97 0.83
CA THR A 235 -11.87 -13.02 -0.60
C THR A 235 -12.18 -11.68 -1.28
N LEU A 236 -11.61 -11.47 -2.48
CA LEU A 236 -12.00 -10.34 -3.32
C LEU A 236 -13.14 -10.74 -4.25
N LYS A 237 -14.00 -9.77 -4.53
CA LYS A 237 -14.78 -9.74 -5.76
C LYS A 237 -14.08 -8.80 -6.72
N MET A 238 -13.59 -9.34 -7.85
CA MET A 238 -12.79 -8.62 -8.85
C MET A 238 -13.57 -8.49 -10.15
N THR A 239 -13.81 -7.27 -10.62
CA THR A 239 -14.39 -6.99 -11.94
C THR A 239 -13.36 -6.31 -12.82
N ILE A 240 -13.07 -6.90 -13.97
CA ILE A 240 -12.17 -6.38 -14.98
C ILE A 240 -13.00 -5.91 -16.17
N THR A 241 -12.83 -4.64 -16.53
CA THR A 241 -13.50 -4.04 -17.69
C THR A 241 -12.43 -3.55 -18.68
N ALA A 242 -12.49 -4.05 -19.90
CA ALA A 242 -11.68 -3.55 -21.00
C ALA A 242 -12.37 -2.31 -21.59
N LEU A 243 -11.60 -1.21 -21.69
CA LEU A 243 -12.08 0.08 -22.14
C LEU A 243 -11.42 0.47 -23.47
N GLY A 244 -12.21 1.03 -24.38
CA GLY A 244 -11.74 1.64 -25.62
C GLY A 244 -11.21 3.07 -25.41
N ALA A 245 -10.93 3.75 -26.54
CA ALA A 245 -10.27 5.06 -26.53
C ALA A 245 -11.12 6.18 -25.90
N SER A 246 -12.44 6.14 -26.07
CA SER A 246 -13.39 7.10 -25.46
C SER A 246 -13.94 6.63 -24.11
N GLY A 247 -13.39 5.54 -23.54
CA GLY A 247 -13.82 4.98 -22.28
C GLY A 247 -15.01 4.03 -22.37
N GLU A 248 -15.44 3.70 -23.60
CA GLU A 248 -16.51 2.73 -23.86
C GLU A 248 -16.08 1.32 -23.40
N THR A 249 -17.05 0.56 -22.90
CA THR A 249 -16.82 -0.82 -22.47
C THR A 249 -16.77 -1.75 -23.68
N VAL A 250 -15.64 -2.45 -23.85
CA VAL A 250 -15.45 -3.49 -24.87
C VAL A 250 -15.89 -4.85 -24.33
N CYS A 251 -15.44 -5.24 -23.14
CA CYS A 251 -15.90 -6.42 -22.43
C CYS A 251 -15.75 -6.25 -20.92
N THR A 252 -16.44 -7.11 -20.18
CA THR A 252 -16.33 -7.17 -18.70
C THR A 252 -16.31 -8.63 -18.25
N LYS A 253 -15.41 -8.95 -17.32
CA LYS A 253 -15.32 -10.23 -16.62
C LYS A 253 -15.33 -10.02 -15.13
N THR A 254 -16.08 -10.82 -14.39
CA THR A 254 -16.11 -10.78 -12.92
C THR A 254 -15.65 -12.12 -12.37
N PHE A 255 -14.78 -12.06 -11.38
CA PHE A 255 -14.31 -13.20 -10.59
C PHE A 255 -14.81 -13.01 -9.17
N GLU A 256 -15.58 -13.96 -8.70
CA GLU A 256 -16.04 -14.04 -7.31
C GLU A 256 -15.02 -14.85 -6.50
N ASP A 257 -15.00 -14.65 -5.19
CA ASP A 257 -14.24 -15.45 -4.22
C ASP A 257 -12.73 -15.57 -4.52
N VAL A 258 -12.13 -14.51 -5.04
CA VAL A 258 -10.68 -14.47 -5.32
C VAL A 258 -9.92 -14.52 -4.00
N ALA A 259 -9.30 -15.65 -3.72
CA ALA A 259 -8.50 -15.86 -2.50
C ALA A 259 -7.25 -14.97 -2.51
N VAL A 260 -6.97 -14.30 -1.40
CA VAL A 260 -5.77 -13.47 -1.22
C VAL A 260 -5.13 -13.72 0.14
N SER A 261 -3.80 -13.81 0.16
CA SER A 261 -3.02 -13.99 1.38
C SER A 261 -1.73 -13.18 1.30
N LYS A 262 -1.17 -12.78 2.44
CA LYS A 262 0.12 -12.07 2.49
C LYS A 262 1.19 -12.86 1.72
N ASN A 263 1.97 -12.12 0.92
CA ASN A 263 3.10 -12.66 0.18
C ASN A 263 2.72 -13.81 -0.78
N MET A 264 1.49 -13.76 -1.34
CA MET A 264 0.98 -14.73 -2.32
C MET A 264 0.49 -14.01 -3.57
N ILE A 265 0.73 -14.65 -4.73
CA ILE A 265 0.14 -14.26 -6.00
C ILE A 265 -1.08 -15.14 -6.26
N THR A 266 -2.21 -14.54 -6.58
CA THR A 266 -3.37 -15.22 -7.13
C THR A 266 -3.49 -14.84 -8.59
N CYS A 267 -3.12 -15.77 -9.49
CA CYS A 267 -3.08 -15.56 -10.92
C CYS A 267 -4.33 -16.15 -11.58
N TYR A 268 -5.05 -15.31 -12.32
CA TYR A 268 -6.13 -15.72 -13.21
C TYR A 268 -5.61 -15.67 -14.64
N LYS A 269 -5.54 -16.85 -15.29
CA LYS A 269 -5.03 -17.03 -16.65
C LYS A 269 -6.12 -17.51 -17.56
N GLY A 270 -6.38 -16.82 -18.67
CA GLY A 270 -7.40 -17.25 -19.63
C GLY A 270 -7.73 -16.22 -20.70
N ASN A 271 -8.79 -16.51 -21.43
CA ASN A 271 -9.27 -15.68 -22.52
C ASN A 271 -10.23 -14.61 -21.99
N LEU A 272 -9.87 -13.35 -22.20
CA LEU A 272 -10.70 -12.21 -21.77
C LEU A 272 -11.66 -11.75 -22.88
N PHE A 273 -11.27 -11.86 -24.14
CA PHE A 273 -11.97 -11.27 -25.29
C PHE A 273 -12.69 -12.27 -26.18
N THR A 274 -12.30 -13.53 -26.19
CA THR A 274 -12.96 -14.55 -27.00
C THR A 274 -14.08 -15.20 -26.19
N ASN A 275 -15.30 -15.19 -26.73
CA ASN A 275 -16.44 -15.94 -26.21
C ASN A 275 -16.28 -17.44 -26.51
N ILE A 276 -15.28 -18.08 -25.93
CA ILE A 276 -15.27 -19.53 -25.85
C ILE A 276 -16.20 -19.86 -24.69
N ALA A 277 -17.34 -20.52 -25.00
CA ALA A 277 -18.15 -21.13 -23.95
C ALA A 277 -17.20 -21.95 -23.06
N PRO A 278 -17.27 -21.82 -21.73
CA PRO A 278 -16.46 -22.64 -20.85
C PRO A 278 -16.66 -24.09 -21.27
N PRO A 279 -15.61 -24.91 -21.37
CA PRO A 279 -15.80 -26.35 -21.55
C PRO A 279 -16.76 -26.78 -20.45
N ALA A 280 -17.78 -27.56 -20.83
CA ALA A 280 -18.81 -28.06 -19.91
C ALA A 280 -18.06 -28.56 -18.67
N ALA A 281 -18.46 -28.08 -17.48
CA ALA A 281 -17.77 -28.30 -16.23
C ALA A 281 -17.32 -29.76 -16.12
N SER A 282 -16.05 -29.98 -16.36
CA SER A 282 -15.37 -31.18 -15.89
C SER A 282 -14.91 -30.85 -14.50
N ASP A 283 -15.35 -31.61 -13.51
CA ASP A 283 -15.04 -31.46 -12.08
C ASP A 283 -13.55 -31.68 -11.73
N ASN A 284 -12.64 -31.38 -12.65
CA ASN A 284 -11.21 -31.46 -12.46
C ASN A 284 -10.60 -30.07 -12.58
N TYR A 285 -10.65 -29.31 -11.46
CA TYR A 285 -9.77 -28.17 -11.28
C TYR A 285 -8.35 -28.70 -11.12
N ASN A 286 -7.60 -28.76 -12.21
CA ASN A 286 -6.16 -28.95 -12.12
C ASN A 286 -5.54 -27.66 -11.63
N PHE A 287 -5.33 -27.57 -10.32
CA PHE A 287 -4.49 -26.55 -9.71
C PHE A 287 -3.04 -26.86 -10.08
N SER A 288 -2.47 -26.12 -11.01
CA SER A 288 -1.02 -26.10 -11.13
C SER A 288 -0.49 -25.04 -10.17
N ILE A 289 0.16 -25.46 -9.10
CA ILE A 289 0.90 -24.59 -8.21
C ILE A 289 2.23 -24.32 -8.89
N SER A 290 2.39 -23.16 -9.52
CA SER A 290 3.71 -22.70 -9.93
C SER A 290 4.27 -21.86 -8.79
N VAL A 291 5.41 -22.27 -8.25
CA VAL A 291 6.11 -21.48 -7.23
C VAL A 291 6.84 -20.37 -7.95
N ASN A 292 6.34 -19.14 -7.84
CA ASN A 292 7.10 -17.97 -8.28
C ASN A 292 8.09 -17.62 -7.18
N THR A 293 9.37 -17.59 -7.54
CA THR A 293 10.48 -17.49 -6.61
C THR A 293 10.57 -16.19 -5.82
N ASP A 294 9.84 -15.15 -6.26
CA ASP A 294 9.83 -13.81 -5.61
C ASP A 294 8.73 -13.64 -4.55
N TRP A 295 7.77 -14.57 -4.50
CA TRP A 295 6.64 -14.57 -3.58
C TRP A 295 6.57 -15.92 -2.87
N LYS A 296 5.89 -15.97 -1.72
CA LYS A 296 5.73 -17.20 -0.94
C LYS A 296 5.06 -18.32 -1.75
N GLY A 297 4.27 -17.95 -2.74
CA GLY A 297 3.65 -18.86 -3.70
C GLY A 297 2.73 -18.15 -4.67
N GLU A 298 2.26 -18.86 -5.68
CA GLU A 298 1.29 -18.42 -6.67
C GLU A 298 0.20 -19.48 -6.85
N ASN A 299 -1.07 -19.06 -6.79
CA ASN A 299 -2.22 -19.88 -7.17
C ASN A 299 -2.65 -19.48 -8.58
N VAL A 300 -2.60 -20.39 -9.55
CA VAL A 300 -3.04 -20.15 -10.92
C VAL A 300 -4.42 -20.75 -11.14
N ILE A 301 -5.35 -19.93 -11.65
CA ILE A 301 -6.73 -20.30 -11.96
C ILE A 301 -6.95 -20.01 -13.45
N GLU A 302 -7.33 -21.03 -14.23
CA GLU A 302 -7.68 -20.87 -15.64
C GLU A 302 -9.17 -20.52 -15.78
N PHE A 303 -9.51 -19.62 -16.74
CA PHE A 303 -10.89 -19.16 -16.98
C PHE A 303 -11.21 -18.98 -18.46
#